data_910f2729f63598d24ea061454c12d199
#
_entry.id   910f2729f63598d24ea061454c12d199
#
_cell.length_a   1.000
_cell.length_b   1.000
_cell.length_c   1.000
_cell.angle_alpha   90.00
_cell.angle_beta   90.00
_cell.angle_gamma   90.00
#
_symmetry.space_group_name_H-M   'P 1'
#
loop_
_entity.id
_entity.type
_entity.pdbx_description
1 polymer ?
#
loop_
_entity_poly.entity_id
_entity_poly.type
_entity_poly.pdbx_seq_one_letter_code
_entity_poly.pdbx_strand_id
1 'polypeptide(L)'
;MDIQRETLEADILIIGAGPAGLSFAYHLADLVKNSHGAVAMPEIVIIEKGSYPGAHSLSGAVMDPKGLQELMPDFKEKDFPYEKEVKYDSLYFLSTKSSIKFPFLPRPLKNHGHYIISLNKFVS
;
A
#
# COMPACT_ATOMS: atom_id res chain seq x y z
N MET A 1 -29.58 7.81 27.35
CA MET A 1 -29.56 6.93 26.15
C MET A 1 -28.71 5.72 26.51
N ASP A 2 -29.32 4.56 26.63
CA ASP A 2 -28.57 3.31 26.77
C ASP A 2 -27.92 2.98 25.42
N ILE A 3 -26.59 3.05 25.38
CA ILE A 3 -25.81 2.65 24.21
C ILE A 3 -25.69 1.13 24.28
N GLN A 4 -26.45 0.43 23.46
CA GLN A 4 -26.21 -1.00 23.24
C GLN A 4 -24.84 -1.15 22.55
N ARG A 5 -23.92 -1.84 23.24
CA ARG A 5 -22.61 -2.18 22.69
C ARG A 5 -22.63 -3.61 22.21
N GLU A 6 -22.29 -3.80 20.96
CA GLU A 6 -22.01 -5.13 20.43
C GLU A 6 -20.61 -5.55 20.85
N THR A 7 -20.46 -6.82 21.22
CA THR A 7 -19.16 -7.42 21.55
C THR A 7 -18.82 -8.40 20.45
N LEU A 8 -17.65 -8.22 19.86
CA LEU A 8 -17.07 -9.11 18.87
C LEU A 8 -15.81 -9.71 19.46
N GLU A 9 -15.71 -11.04 19.44
CA GLU A 9 -14.49 -11.76 19.79
C GLU A 9 -13.66 -11.97 18.53
N ALA A 10 -12.35 -11.86 18.65
CA ALA A 10 -11.43 -12.11 17.55
C ALA A 10 -10.08 -12.55 18.11
N ASP A 11 -9.36 -13.41 17.39
CA ASP A 11 -8.01 -13.81 17.74
C ASP A 11 -7.02 -12.67 17.50
N ILE A 12 -7.25 -11.90 16.42
CA ILE A 12 -6.39 -10.78 16.02
C ILE A 12 -7.24 -9.59 15.62
N LEU A 13 -7.01 -8.46 16.27
CA LEU A 13 -7.61 -7.17 15.92
C LEU A 13 -6.57 -6.25 15.26
N ILE A 14 -6.86 -5.84 14.02
CA ILE A 14 -6.05 -4.88 13.27
C ILE A 14 -6.77 -3.54 13.28
N ILE A 15 -6.09 -2.49 13.72
CA ILE A 15 -6.62 -1.13 13.75
C ILE A 15 -6.08 -0.34 12.56
N GLY A 16 -6.95 -0.09 11.58
CA GLY A 16 -6.67 0.62 10.34
C GLY A 16 -6.50 -0.32 9.14
N ALA A 17 -7.34 -0.13 8.12
CA ALA A 17 -7.29 -0.83 6.84
C ALA A 17 -6.45 -0.06 5.80
N GLY A 18 -5.33 0.51 6.23
CA GLY A 18 -4.32 1.09 5.33
C GLY A 18 -3.34 0.03 4.83
N PRO A 19 -2.33 0.44 4.02
CA PRO A 19 -1.37 -0.50 3.44
C PRO A 19 -0.72 -1.43 4.46
N ALA A 20 -0.36 -0.92 5.64
CA ALA A 20 0.28 -1.72 6.69
C ALA A 20 -0.65 -2.78 7.27
N GLY A 21 -1.88 -2.40 7.64
CA GLY A 21 -2.86 -3.36 8.21
C GLY A 21 -3.26 -4.43 7.21
N LEU A 22 -3.51 -4.05 5.97
CA LEU A 22 -3.85 -4.98 4.89
C LEU A 22 -2.68 -5.91 4.54
N SER A 23 -1.45 -5.39 4.46
CA SER A 23 -0.25 -6.19 4.21
C SER A 23 -0.01 -7.21 5.32
N PHE A 24 -0.21 -6.80 6.58
CA PHE A 24 -0.10 -7.72 7.72
C PHE A 24 -1.13 -8.84 7.63
N ALA A 25 -2.40 -8.51 7.40
CA ALA A 25 -3.47 -9.50 7.30
C ALA A 25 -3.22 -10.48 6.14
N TYR A 26 -2.83 -9.95 4.98
CA TYR A 26 -2.51 -10.77 3.80
C TYR A 26 -1.34 -11.71 4.07
N HIS A 27 -0.23 -11.19 4.60
CA HIS A 27 0.96 -11.99 4.87
C HIS A 27 0.71 -13.08 5.91
N LEU A 28 -0.03 -12.75 6.98
CA LEU A 28 -0.41 -13.72 7.99
C LEU A 28 -1.28 -14.83 7.41
N ALA A 29 -2.29 -14.47 6.62
CA ALA A 29 -3.15 -15.45 5.97
C ALA A 29 -2.37 -16.36 5.02
N ASP A 30 -1.40 -15.82 4.28
CA ASP A 30 -0.53 -16.58 3.41
C ASP A 30 0.38 -17.55 4.20
N LEU A 31 0.99 -17.09 5.28
CA LEU A 31 1.80 -17.93 6.17
C LEU A 31 1.00 -19.10 6.75
N VAL A 32 -0.22 -18.82 7.25
CA VAL A 32 -1.09 -19.86 7.81
C VAL A 32 -1.50 -20.85 6.72
N LYS A 33 -1.89 -20.38 5.55
CA LYS A 33 -2.23 -21.23 4.41
C LYS A 33 -1.06 -22.15 4.01
N ASN A 34 0.14 -21.60 4.00
CA ASN A 34 1.36 -22.34 3.65
C ASN A 34 1.87 -23.25 4.80
N SER A 35 1.28 -23.19 5.98
CA SER A 35 1.59 -24.09 7.10
C SER A 35 1.07 -25.53 6.89
N HIS A 36 0.34 -25.76 5.79
CA HIS A 36 -0.26 -27.07 5.47
C HIS A 36 -1.08 -27.69 6.61
N GLY A 37 -1.79 -26.85 7.34
CA GLY A 37 -2.65 -27.27 8.45
C GLY A 37 -1.96 -27.40 9.81
N ALA A 38 -0.67 -27.03 9.91
CA ALA A 38 0.04 -26.99 11.19
C ALA A 38 -0.49 -25.88 12.13
N VAL A 39 -1.09 -24.83 11.56
CA VAL A 39 -1.69 -23.71 12.29
C VAL A 39 -3.11 -23.51 11.79
N ALA A 40 -4.08 -23.41 12.72
CA ALA A 40 -5.45 -23.05 12.37
C ALA A 40 -5.51 -21.57 11.92
N MET A 41 -6.40 -21.27 10.96
CA MET A 41 -6.62 -19.88 10.53
C MET A 41 -7.25 -19.10 11.69
N PRO A 42 -6.59 -18.04 12.20
CA PRO A 42 -7.17 -17.20 13.25
C PRO A 42 -8.32 -16.35 12.69
N GLU A 43 -9.24 -15.99 13.55
CA GLU A 43 -10.26 -15.00 13.23
C GLU A 43 -9.63 -13.60 13.27
N ILE A 44 -9.50 -12.99 12.09
CA ILE A 44 -8.88 -11.67 11.92
C ILE A 44 -9.97 -10.63 11.69
N VAL A 45 -10.05 -9.65 12.57
CA VAL A 45 -10.94 -8.49 12.44
C VAL A 45 -10.11 -7.25 12.13
N ILE A 46 -10.50 -6.53 11.09
CA ILE A 46 -9.89 -5.25 10.72
C ILE A 46 -10.93 -4.16 10.95
N ILE A 47 -10.61 -3.17 11.80
CA ILE A 47 -11.46 -2.00 12.00
C ILE A 47 -10.86 -0.79 11.27
N GLU A 48 -11.71 -0.06 10.55
CA GLU A 48 -11.33 1.14 9.79
C GLU A 48 -12.19 2.32 10.22
N LYS A 49 -11.56 3.48 10.42
CA LYS A 49 -12.23 4.74 10.76
C LYS A 49 -13.01 5.31 9.57
N GLY A 50 -12.49 5.12 8.38
CA GLY A 50 -13.12 5.56 7.13
C GLY A 50 -14.32 4.69 6.76
N SER A 51 -15.12 5.16 5.82
CA SER A 51 -16.28 4.43 5.30
C SER A 51 -15.90 3.19 4.47
N TYR A 52 -14.66 3.14 4.01
CA TYR A 52 -14.06 2.00 3.29
C TYR A 52 -12.52 2.08 3.40
N PRO A 53 -11.79 0.98 3.16
CA PRO A 53 -10.33 1.00 3.10
C PRO A 53 -9.82 2.03 2.10
N GLY A 54 -8.87 2.88 2.52
CA GLY A 54 -8.34 3.94 1.65
C GLY A 54 -9.12 5.24 1.61
N ALA A 55 -10.29 5.36 2.26
CA ALA A 55 -11.13 6.56 2.22
C ALA A 55 -10.39 7.86 2.61
N HIS A 56 -9.42 7.76 3.52
CA HIS A 56 -8.61 8.89 3.98
C HIS A 56 -7.22 8.95 3.34
N SER A 57 -6.93 8.07 2.37
CA SER A 57 -5.64 8.04 1.69
C SER A 57 -5.55 9.14 0.65
N LEU A 58 -4.42 9.85 0.63
CA LEU A 58 -4.13 10.81 -0.42
C LEU A 58 -3.76 10.07 -1.70
N SER A 59 -4.20 10.63 -2.82
CA SER A 59 -3.87 10.16 -4.15
C SER A 59 -2.52 10.74 -4.62
N GLY A 60 -1.91 10.13 -5.65
CA GLY A 60 -0.70 10.64 -6.29
C GLY A 60 0.61 10.26 -5.56
N ALA A 61 0.75 9.02 -5.19
CA ALA A 61 2.01 8.48 -4.67
C ALA A 61 2.88 7.86 -5.78
N VAL A 62 4.20 7.93 -5.57
CA VAL A 62 5.18 7.11 -6.31
C VAL A 62 5.58 5.96 -5.40
N MET A 63 5.27 4.75 -5.82
CA MET A 63 5.49 3.55 -5.03
C MET A 63 6.70 2.79 -5.54
N ASP A 64 7.64 2.47 -4.65
CA ASP A 64 8.66 1.46 -4.88
C ASP A 64 7.98 0.07 -4.82
N PRO A 65 8.02 -0.72 -5.90
CA PRO A 65 7.33 -2.01 -5.95
C PRO A 65 7.99 -3.10 -5.10
N LYS A 66 9.15 -2.85 -4.53
CA LYS A 66 9.94 -3.87 -3.83
C LYS A 66 9.15 -4.53 -2.69
N GLY A 67 8.52 -3.74 -1.81
CA GLY A 67 7.73 -4.29 -0.71
C GLY A 67 6.52 -5.08 -1.20
N LEU A 68 5.85 -4.60 -2.26
CA LEU A 68 4.74 -5.31 -2.86
C LEU A 68 5.20 -6.62 -3.54
N GLN A 69 6.36 -6.60 -4.18
CA GLN A 69 6.93 -7.79 -4.82
C GLN A 69 7.35 -8.86 -3.80
N GLU A 70 7.84 -8.45 -2.63
CA GLU A 70 8.15 -9.36 -1.52
C GLU A 70 6.87 -9.97 -0.92
N LEU A 71 5.81 -9.17 -0.78
CA LEU A 71 4.53 -9.61 -0.24
C LEU A 71 3.74 -10.48 -1.22
N MET A 72 3.79 -10.15 -2.51
CA MET A 72 2.98 -10.73 -3.57
C MET A 72 3.81 -10.78 -4.86
N PRO A 73 4.64 -11.83 -5.05
CA PRO A 73 5.55 -11.92 -6.19
C PRO A 73 4.88 -11.83 -7.57
N ASP A 74 3.62 -12.28 -7.64
CA ASP A 74 2.77 -12.30 -8.84
C ASP A 74 1.86 -11.05 -8.98
N PHE A 75 2.14 -9.96 -8.25
CA PHE A 75 1.26 -8.78 -8.23
C PHE A 75 1.01 -8.17 -9.62
N LYS A 76 1.97 -8.29 -10.54
CA LYS A 76 1.81 -7.78 -11.92
C LYS A 76 0.79 -8.56 -12.74
N GLU A 77 0.56 -9.82 -12.39
CA GLU A 77 -0.39 -10.72 -13.05
C GLU A 77 -1.82 -10.55 -12.49
N LYS A 78 -1.94 -9.87 -11.34
CA LYS A 78 -3.19 -9.69 -10.59
C LYS A 78 -3.90 -8.35 -10.84
N ASP A 79 -3.71 -7.75 -12.01
CA ASP A 79 -4.35 -6.47 -12.38
C ASP A 79 -4.09 -5.35 -11.35
N PHE A 80 -2.85 -5.23 -10.94
CA PHE A 80 -2.40 -4.24 -9.96
C PHE A 80 -2.77 -2.81 -10.39
N PRO A 81 -3.49 -2.03 -9.56
CA PRO A 81 -3.99 -0.71 -9.93
C PRO A 81 -2.88 0.34 -9.91
N TYR A 82 -2.27 0.62 -11.05
CA TYR A 82 -1.32 1.70 -11.22
C TYR A 82 -1.73 2.61 -12.38
N GLU A 83 -1.35 3.87 -12.31
CA GLU A 83 -1.61 4.85 -13.37
C GLU A 83 -0.50 4.78 -14.44
N LYS A 84 0.75 4.70 -14.02
CA LYS A 84 1.90 4.63 -14.93
C LYS A 84 3.18 4.18 -14.24
N GLU A 85 4.05 3.47 -14.99
CA GLU A 85 5.43 3.21 -14.58
C GLU A 85 6.31 4.43 -14.85
N VAL A 86 7.17 4.80 -13.89
CA VAL A 86 8.14 5.89 -14.03
C VAL A 86 9.29 5.43 -14.91
N LYS A 87 9.40 6.02 -16.09
CA LYS A 87 10.48 5.72 -17.06
C LYS A 87 11.65 6.67 -16.95
N TYR A 88 11.39 7.93 -16.59
CA TYR A 88 12.40 8.99 -16.55
C TYR A 88 12.15 9.94 -15.39
N ASP A 89 13.22 10.38 -14.77
CA ASP A 89 13.23 11.42 -13.75
C ASP A 89 14.07 12.59 -14.21
N SER A 90 13.69 13.80 -13.84
CA SER A 90 14.46 15.00 -14.10
C SER A 90 14.34 15.99 -12.96
N LEU A 91 15.43 16.61 -12.60
CA LEU A 91 15.49 17.65 -11.57
C LEU A 91 15.76 19.00 -12.22
N TYR A 92 14.94 19.99 -11.87
CA TYR A 92 15.08 21.36 -12.36
C TYR A 92 15.17 22.33 -11.19
N PHE A 93 16.07 23.30 -11.32
CA PHE A 93 16.02 24.51 -10.52
C PHE A 93 15.16 25.54 -11.25
N LEU A 94 14.13 26.05 -10.57
CA LEU A 94 13.21 27.02 -11.16
C LEU A 94 13.44 28.40 -10.55
N SER A 95 13.49 29.42 -11.40
CA SER A 95 13.44 30.83 -11.00
C SER A 95 12.20 31.50 -11.62
N THR A 96 11.96 32.75 -11.31
CA THR A 96 10.82 33.52 -11.85
C THR A 96 10.86 33.69 -13.39
N LYS A 97 12.03 33.57 -14.02
CA LYS A 97 12.21 33.82 -15.46
C LYS A 97 12.90 32.68 -16.21
N SER A 98 13.42 31.66 -15.51
CA SER A 98 14.21 30.60 -16.15
C SER A 98 14.14 29.29 -15.40
N SER A 99 14.47 28.20 -16.07
CA SER A 99 14.68 26.88 -15.46
C SER A 99 16.03 26.32 -15.90
N ILE A 100 16.72 25.67 -14.98
CA ILE A 100 17.99 25.00 -15.23
C ILE A 100 17.80 23.52 -14.90
N LYS A 101 18.02 22.65 -15.87
CA LYS A 101 18.02 21.20 -15.67
C LYS A 101 19.34 20.76 -15.06
N PHE A 102 19.29 19.99 -13.96
CA PHE A 102 20.48 19.39 -13.41
C PHE A 102 20.97 18.25 -14.31
N PRO A 103 22.29 18.15 -14.56
CA PRO A 103 22.87 17.12 -15.43
C PRO A 103 22.85 15.72 -14.82
N PHE A 104 22.66 15.61 -13.52
CA PHE A 104 22.59 14.35 -12.80
C PHE A 104 21.46 14.38 -11.75
N LEU A 105 20.95 13.20 -11.43
CA LEU A 105 19.94 13.02 -10.40
C LEU A 105 20.55 12.23 -9.24
N PRO A 106 20.49 12.74 -7.99
CA PRO A 106 20.92 11.99 -6.80
C PRO A 106 20.14 10.68 -6.66
N ARG A 107 20.80 9.64 -6.17
CA ARG A 107 20.16 8.31 -6.00
C ARG A 107 18.81 8.32 -5.27
N PRO A 108 18.65 9.08 -4.14
CA PRO A 108 17.37 9.10 -3.41
C PRO A 108 16.19 9.71 -4.20
N LEU A 109 16.47 10.44 -5.29
CA LEU A 109 15.44 11.07 -6.13
C LEU A 109 15.16 10.27 -7.42
N LYS A 110 15.78 9.10 -7.57
CA LYS A 110 15.54 8.22 -8.72
C LYS A 110 14.35 7.32 -8.45
N ASN A 111 13.33 7.43 -9.31
CA ASN A 111 12.10 6.63 -9.24
C ASN A 111 11.93 5.71 -10.47
N HIS A 112 12.97 5.54 -11.28
CA HIS A 112 12.92 4.67 -12.45
C HIS A 112 12.50 3.23 -12.05
N GLY A 113 11.48 2.70 -12.69
CA GLY A 113 10.89 1.39 -12.36
C GLY A 113 9.87 1.41 -11.21
N HIS A 114 9.63 2.56 -10.58
CA HIS A 114 8.57 2.75 -9.61
C HIS A 114 7.23 2.99 -10.32
N TYR A 115 6.13 2.89 -9.57
CA TYR A 115 4.78 3.06 -10.09
C TYR A 115 4.11 4.30 -9.54
N ILE A 116 3.48 5.09 -10.42
CA ILE A 116 2.55 6.14 -10.01
C ILE A 116 1.23 5.46 -9.71
N ILE A 117 0.77 5.63 -8.48
CA ILE A 117 -0.46 5.00 -7.99
C ILE A 117 -1.40 6.03 -7.37
N SER A 118 -2.69 5.71 -7.38
CA SER A 118 -3.65 6.29 -6.45
C SER A 118 -3.68 5.41 -5.21
N LEU A 119 -3.20 5.92 -4.07
CA LEU A 119 -3.14 5.13 -2.83
C LEU A 119 -4.53 4.69 -2.37
N ASN A 120 -5.56 5.49 -2.65
CA ASN A 120 -6.95 5.13 -2.39
C ASN A 120 -7.34 3.86 -3.16
N LYS A 121 -7.11 3.83 -4.48
CA LYS A 121 -7.41 2.67 -5.33
C LYS A 121 -6.54 1.45 -5.00
N PHE A 122 -5.33 1.69 -4.49
CA PHE A 122 -4.39 0.63 -4.17
C PHE A 122 -4.79 -0.17 -2.93
N VAL A 123 -5.47 0.47 -1.97
CA VAL A 123 -5.88 -0.18 -0.70
C VAL A 123 -7.37 -0.55 -0.68
N SER A 124 -8.19 -0.07 -1.63
CA SER A 124 -9.61 -0.42 -1.76
C SER A 124 -9.79 -1.73 -2.53
#